data_c56a0f8da6d08b59104ccc53b504bb9e
#
_entry.id   c56a0f8da6d08b59104ccc53b504bb9e
#
_cell.length_a   1.000
_cell.length_b   1.000
_cell.length_c   1.000
_cell.angle_alpha   90.00
_cell.angle_beta   90.00
_cell.angle_gamma   90.00
#
_symmetry.space_group_name_H-M   'P 1'
#
loop_
_entity.id
_entity.type
_entity.pdbx_description
1 polymer ?
#
loop_
_entity_poly.entity_id
_entity_poly.type
_entity_poly.pdbx_seq_one_letter_code
_entity_poly.pdbx_strand_id
1 'polypeptide(L)'
;MKILQLSAVATVLLLAACAPQEITTEDTKDNVPVVETAKVSKSDLVNTTELSGVAMPSKQVPIVTANPLNVEKVHVKVGDTVQKGDLLVSLDASEATKQLNEARQAAADISKAVKEAEAKATPDQSQEIKQAQKELEASMNKSESLLEEAQNGDVTSSDLVQSGLEISLNQAKLAQKSLSQISLTPDMLPQLKQQQQQANQAVAQAEQIVASTRLTAPISGTIADVSAVENGIAAPSTPLMTVIDQSNVDATFQVNSYQVSQLKAGNQIKLTFDGVTQEFTSKISTVSPTANPETGLFTVKAPIENAKSQVKGGMKATGEVTIDSLSDALVIPSSAISYDEEQAYVYIVNGKKAVKTPITLGFANDDQYQVVDGLKADDVIVTDGKDQIQDGNEVKQRASEKQDENS
;
A
#
# COMPACT_ATOMS: atom_id res chain seq x y z
N MET A 1 55.25 33.00 -52.44
CA MET A 1 56.71 33.23 -52.32
C MET A 1 57.32 31.88 -52.02
N LYS A 2 57.96 31.35 -53.07
CA LYS A 2 59.35 30.92 -53.13
C LYS A 2 59.63 29.66 -52.28
N ILE A 3 60.22 28.54 -52.71
CA ILE A 3 61.06 28.06 -53.81
C ILE A 3 61.31 26.58 -53.44
N LEU A 4 60.95 25.55 -54.25
CA LEU A 4 61.79 24.85 -55.24
C LEU A 4 63.20 24.43 -54.83
N GLN A 5 63.49 23.13 -54.84
CA GLN A 5 64.67 22.45 -55.44
C GLN A 5 64.61 20.97 -54.97
N LEU A 6 64.45 19.92 -55.79
CA LEU A 6 65.20 19.38 -56.94
C LEU A 6 66.62 18.92 -56.59
N SER A 7 66.85 17.60 -56.62
CA SER A 7 68.01 16.85 -57.17
C SER A 7 67.81 15.37 -56.81
N ALA A 8 67.60 14.46 -57.71
CA ALA A 8 68.30 13.90 -58.81
C ALA A 8 69.35 12.82 -58.41
N VAL A 9 69.05 11.60 -58.88
CA VAL A 9 69.99 10.60 -59.50
C VAL A 9 70.97 9.84 -58.66
N ALA A 10 70.79 8.50 -58.57
CA ALA A 10 71.82 7.56 -59.03
C ALA A 10 71.29 6.13 -59.19
N THR A 11 71.24 5.69 -60.41
CA THR A 11 71.02 4.32 -60.86
C THR A 11 72.29 3.50 -60.64
N VAL A 12 72.16 2.34 -59.93
CA VAL A 12 73.14 1.25 -60.01
C VAL A 12 72.41 -0.06 -60.24
N LEU A 13 72.56 -0.59 -61.47
CA LEU A 13 72.28 -1.99 -61.79
C LEU A 13 73.36 -2.90 -61.19
N LEU A 14 72.93 -3.94 -60.44
CA LEU A 14 73.73 -5.15 -60.26
C LEU A 14 72.82 -6.37 -60.42
N LEU A 15 73.05 -7.08 -61.55
CA LEU A 15 72.62 -8.45 -61.81
C LEU A 15 73.40 -9.40 -60.84
N ALA A 16 72.70 -10.25 -60.12
CA ALA A 16 73.26 -11.48 -59.62
C ALA A 16 72.18 -12.52 -59.31
N ALA A 17 72.25 -13.61 -60.03
CA ALA A 17 72.00 -15.00 -59.77
C ALA A 17 70.62 -15.43 -59.20
N CYS A 18 69.92 -16.16 -60.06
CA CYS A 18 68.88 -17.14 -59.66
C CYS A 18 69.48 -18.27 -58.82
N ALA A 19 68.98 -18.41 -57.61
CA ALA A 19 68.95 -19.67 -56.87
C ALA A 19 67.49 -20.08 -56.66
N PRO A 20 67.08 -21.34 -56.84
CA PRO A 20 65.77 -21.78 -56.57
C PRO A 20 65.55 -21.80 -55.06
N GLN A 21 64.64 -20.95 -54.62
CA GLN A 21 64.15 -20.95 -53.20
C GLN A 21 63.21 -22.12 -53.11
N GLU A 22 63.59 -23.12 -52.28
CA GLU A 22 62.68 -24.17 -51.83
C GLU A 22 61.51 -23.49 -51.16
N ILE A 23 60.29 -23.71 -51.65
CA ILE A 23 59.05 -23.37 -51.01
C ILE A 23 58.94 -24.34 -49.81
N THR A 24 59.41 -23.90 -48.66
CA THR A 24 58.94 -24.53 -47.44
C THR A 24 57.47 -24.31 -47.35
N THR A 25 56.69 -25.34 -47.62
CA THR A 25 55.30 -25.43 -47.20
C THR A 25 55.31 -25.23 -45.68
N GLU A 26 54.96 -24.00 -45.24
CA GLU A 26 54.54 -23.83 -43.85
C GLU A 26 53.38 -24.79 -43.58
N ASP A 27 53.64 -25.70 -42.66
CA ASP A 27 52.69 -26.56 -42.06
C ASP A 27 51.54 -25.65 -41.57
N THR A 28 50.44 -25.61 -42.32
CA THR A 28 49.18 -25.03 -41.81
C THR A 28 48.79 -25.90 -40.61
N LYS A 29 49.30 -25.52 -39.43
CA LYS A 29 48.67 -25.98 -38.18
C LYS A 29 47.20 -25.69 -38.34
N ASP A 30 46.42 -26.76 -38.42
CA ASP A 30 44.96 -26.70 -38.32
C ASP A 30 44.60 -25.82 -37.13
N ASN A 31 44.25 -24.56 -37.42
CA ASN A 31 43.84 -23.58 -36.41
C ASN A 31 42.39 -23.91 -36.06
N VAL A 32 42.21 -25.03 -35.32
CA VAL A 32 40.90 -25.48 -34.87
C VAL A 32 40.32 -24.39 -33.94
N PRO A 33 39.19 -23.76 -34.35
CA PRO A 33 38.60 -22.71 -33.53
C PRO A 33 38.30 -23.19 -32.09
N VAL A 34 38.63 -22.35 -31.13
CA VAL A 34 38.34 -22.60 -29.71
C VAL A 34 37.01 -21.95 -29.37
N VAL A 35 36.07 -22.75 -28.91
CA VAL A 35 34.72 -22.32 -28.59
C VAL A 35 34.40 -22.54 -27.11
N GLU A 36 33.56 -21.67 -26.54
CA GLU A 36 32.93 -21.91 -25.25
C GLU A 36 31.61 -22.65 -25.47
N THR A 37 31.26 -23.49 -24.53
CA THR A 37 30.08 -24.34 -24.62
C THR A 37 29.24 -24.33 -23.36
N ALA A 38 27.94 -24.47 -23.50
CA ALA A 38 27.02 -24.74 -22.40
C ALA A 38 26.22 -26.02 -22.69
N LYS A 39 25.76 -26.66 -21.63
CA LYS A 39 24.82 -27.76 -21.74
C LYS A 39 23.38 -27.25 -21.74
N VAL A 40 22.58 -27.78 -22.61
CA VAL A 40 21.14 -27.57 -22.64
C VAL A 40 20.54 -28.26 -21.42
N SER A 41 19.89 -27.52 -20.56
CA SER A 41 19.30 -28.01 -19.32
C SER A 41 17.83 -27.64 -19.23
N LYS A 42 17.11 -28.33 -18.35
CA LYS A 42 15.78 -27.93 -17.98
C LYS A 42 15.83 -27.04 -16.76
N SER A 43 15.18 -25.88 -16.82
CA SER A 43 15.01 -24.98 -15.69
C SER A 43 13.71 -24.18 -15.81
N ASP A 44 13.34 -23.59 -14.69
CA ASP A 44 12.23 -22.63 -14.70
C ASP A 44 12.71 -21.30 -15.32
N LEU A 45 11.93 -20.82 -16.27
CA LEU A 45 12.12 -19.50 -16.90
C LEU A 45 11.11 -18.54 -16.27
N VAL A 46 11.61 -17.46 -15.70
CA VAL A 46 10.78 -16.46 -15.05
C VAL A 46 11.06 -15.10 -15.70
N ASN A 47 10.01 -14.42 -16.05
CA ASN A 47 10.07 -13.02 -16.51
C ASN A 47 9.66 -12.13 -15.34
N THR A 48 10.54 -11.23 -14.94
CA THR A 48 10.31 -10.33 -13.81
C THR A 48 10.36 -8.87 -14.26
N THR A 49 9.71 -8.00 -13.51
CA THR A 49 9.84 -6.56 -13.64
C THR A 49 10.11 -5.94 -12.28
N GLU A 50 10.99 -4.97 -12.24
CA GLU A 50 11.32 -4.26 -11.02
C GLU A 50 10.42 -3.02 -10.87
N LEU A 51 9.86 -2.83 -9.69
CA LEU A 51 9.05 -1.70 -9.29
C LEU A 51 9.71 -0.96 -8.15
N SER A 52 9.73 0.37 -8.22
CA SER A 52 10.18 1.24 -7.14
C SER A 52 8.99 1.93 -6.48
N GLY A 53 8.96 1.92 -5.16
CA GLY A 53 7.85 2.45 -4.39
C GLY A 53 8.23 2.79 -2.95
N VAL A 54 7.22 2.86 -2.09
CA VAL A 54 7.38 3.18 -0.67
C VAL A 54 6.49 2.29 0.19
N ALA A 55 6.96 2.02 1.39
CA ALA A 55 6.15 1.39 2.42
C ALA A 55 5.13 2.38 2.97
N MET A 56 3.87 1.98 3.07
CA MET A 56 2.81 2.77 3.69
C MET A 56 2.07 1.93 4.73
N PRO A 57 1.73 2.48 5.90
CA PRO A 57 0.85 1.78 6.83
C PRO A 57 -0.46 1.41 6.15
N SER A 58 -0.97 0.20 6.37
CA SER A 58 -2.23 -0.26 5.76
C SER A 58 -3.43 0.57 6.22
N LYS A 59 -3.35 1.09 7.44
CA LYS A 59 -4.34 2.01 8.02
C LYS A 59 -3.65 3.22 8.63
N GLN A 60 -4.15 4.37 8.26
CA GLN A 60 -3.73 5.66 8.80
C GLN A 60 -5.00 6.47 9.08
N VAL A 61 -5.25 6.81 10.33
CA VAL A 61 -6.46 7.51 10.75
C VAL A 61 -6.08 8.82 11.42
N PRO A 62 -6.38 9.96 10.77
CA PRO A 62 -6.21 11.27 11.38
C PRO A 62 -7.29 11.48 12.46
N ILE A 63 -6.89 12.01 13.59
CA ILE A 63 -7.78 12.42 14.67
C ILE A 63 -8.07 13.90 14.49
N VAL A 64 -9.33 14.20 14.23
CA VAL A 64 -9.81 15.57 14.00
C VAL A 64 -10.90 15.92 15.01
N THR A 65 -11.09 17.20 15.27
CA THR A 65 -12.26 17.69 15.98
C THR A 65 -13.31 18.20 15.00
N ALA A 66 -14.55 18.12 15.40
CA ALA A 66 -15.67 18.68 14.64
C ALA A 66 -15.91 20.17 14.93
N ASN A 67 -15.56 20.63 16.12
CA ASN A 67 -15.77 22.01 16.59
C ASN A 67 -14.43 22.67 16.97
N PRO A 68 -14.32 23.97 16.80
CA PRO A 68 -13.15 24.70 17.31
C PRO A 68 -13.24 24.76 18.84
N LEU A 69 -12.30 24.09 19.51
CA LEU A 69 -12.20 24.04 20.96
C LEU A 69 -10.75 24.18 21.40
N ASN A 70 -10.52 24.67 22.61
CA ASN A 70 -9.18 24.70 23.17
C ASN A 70 -8.74 23.28 23.57
N VAL A 71 -7.48 22.98 23.32
CA VAL A 71 -6.86 21.73 23.77
C VAL A 71 -6.52 21.90 25.25
N GLU A 72 -7.17 21.13 26.11
CA GLU A 72 -6.90 21.12 27.55
C GLU A 72 -5.63 20.32 27.85
N LYS A 73 -5.56 19.09 27.29
CA LYS A 73 -4.43 18.19 27.54
C LYS A 73 -4.23 17.20 26.39
N VAL A 74 -2.95 16.94 26.12
CA VAL A 74 -2.49 15.88 25.22
C VAL A 74 -1.94 14.73 26.06
N HIS A 75 -2.53 13.53 25.93
CA HIS A 75 -2.22 12.38 26.80
C HIS A 75 -1.15 11.46 26.24
N VAL A 76 -0.79 11.62 24.97
CA VAL A 76 0.12 10.74 24.21
C VAL A 76 1.15 11.56 23.45
N LYS A 77 2.24 10.91 23.07
CA LYS A 77 3.32 11.48 22.25
C LYS A 77 3.61 10.62 21.06
N VAL A 78 4.35 11.15 20.08
CA VAL A 78 4.81 10.41 18.91
C VAL A 78 5.58 9.16 19.35
N GLY A 79 5.22 8.02 18.77
CA GLY A 79 5.80 6.71 19.05
C GLY A 79 5.06 5.89 20.13
N ASP A 80 4.11 6.48 20.86
CA ASP A 80 3.33 5.73 21.83
C ASP A 80 2.40 4.71 21.14
N THR A 81 2.27 3.54 21.75
CA THR A 81 1.31 2.52 21.32
C THR A 81 0.00 2.72 22.06
N VAL A 82 -1.10 2.73 21.32
CA VAL A 82 -2.45 2.94 21.83
C VAL A 82 -3.38 1.80 21.43
N GLN A 83 -4.38 1.54 22.26
CA GLN A 83 -5.47 0.62 21.94
C GLN A 83 -6.71 1.42 21.50
N LYS A 84 -7.57 0.78 20.71
CA LYS A 84 -8.85 1.38 20.35
C LYS A 84 -9.62 1.77 21.59
N GLY A 85 -10.04 3.06 21.69
CA GLY A 85 -10.74 3.64 22.82
C GLY A 85 -9.86 4.39 23.83
N ASP A 86 -8.52 4.29 23.72
CA ASP A 86 -7.62 5.04 24.60
C ASP A 86 -7.77 6.54 24.40
N LEU A 87 -7.77 7.31 25.48
CA LEU A 87 -7.89 8.76 25.44
C LEU A 87 -6.60 9.39 24.92
N LEU A 88 -6.72 10.16 23.86
CA LEU A 88 -5.60 10.80 23.17
C LEU A 88 -5.49 12.29 23.51
N VAL A 89 -6.61 13.01 23.41
CA VAL A 89 -6.68 14.46 23.65
C VAL A 89 -7.94 14.76 24.45
N SER A 90 -7.81 15.62 25.45
CA SER A 90 -8.94 16.28 26.12
C SER A 90 -9.06 17.71 25.57
N LEU A 91 -10.23 18.06 25.10
CA LEU A 91 -10.59 19.42 24.73
C LEU A 91 -11.34 20.07 25.89
N ASP A 92 -11.35 21.39 25.94
CA ASP A 92 -12.07 22.15 26.96
C ASP A 92 -13.58 21.84 26.91
N ALA A 93 -14.03 21.13 27.94
CA ALA A 93 -15.42 20.71 28.11
C ALA A 93 -16.23 21.63 29.01
N SER A 94 -15.69 22.75 29.46
CA SER A 94 -16.30 23.59 30.50
C SER A 94 -17.70 24.04 30.13
N GLU A 95 -17.87 24.62 28.96
CA GLU A 95 -19.17 25.08 28.45
C GLU A 95 -20.14 23.91 28.19
N ALA A 96 -19.64 22.82 27.54
CA ALA A 96 -20.42 21.63 27.27
C ALA A 96 -20.93 20.96 28.58
N THR A 97 -20.07 20.89 29.60
CA THR A 97 -20.42 20.35 30.90
C THR A 97 -21.47 21.22 31.62
N LYS A 98 -21.35 22.54 31.50
CA LYS A 98 -22.35 23.47 32.03
C LYS A 98 -23.70 23.25 31.36
N GLN A 99 -23.73 23.19 30.02
CA GLN A 99 -24.96 22.92 29.26
C GLN A 99 -25.58 21.55 29.60
N LEU A 100 -24.76 20.51 29.79
CA LEU A 100 -25.23 19.21 30.25
C LEU A 100 -25.88 19.28 31.65
N ASN A 101 -25.27 20.01 32.57
CA ASN A 101 -25.83 20.15 33.94
C ASN A 101 -27.15 20.92 33.90
N GLU A 102 -27.25 21.99 33.11
CA GLU A 102 -28.50 22.72 32.93
C GLU A 102 -29.58 21.86 32.29
N ALA A 103 -29.26 21.05 31.26
CA ALA A 103 -30.19 20.13 30.63
C ALA A 103 -30.67 19.05 31.60
N ARG A 104 -29.76 18.46 32.39
CA ARG A 104 -30.08 17.49 33.44
C ARG A 104 -31.01 18.08 34.52
N GLN A 105 -30.74 19.30 34.96
CA GLN A 105 -31.57 19.99 35.91
C GLN A 105 -32.99 20.18 35.36
N ALA A 106 -33.11 20.69 34.15
CA ALA A 106 -34.43 20.88 33.50
C ALA A 106 -35.18 19.55 33.32
N ALA A 107 -34.51 18.47 32.93
CA ALA A 107 -35.12 17.14 32.82
C ALA A 107 -35.58 16.59 34.19
N ALA A 108 -34.78 16.82 35.23
CA ALA A 108 -35.16 16.40 36.61
C ALA A 108 -36.39 17.15 37.10
N ASP A 109 -36.48 18.48 36.88
CA ASP A 109 -37.62 19.30 37.31
C ASP A 109 -38.91 18.90 36.57
N ILE A 110 -38.81 18.63 35.25
CA ILE A 110 -39.94 18.12 34.48
C ILE A 110 -40.35 16.71 34.95
N SER A 111 -39.38 15.84 35.23
CA SER A 111 -39.63 14.48 35.74
C SER A 111 -40.37 14.50 37.10
N LYS A 112 -39.99 15.45 37.96
CA LYS A 112 -40.66 15.66 39.21
C LYS A 112 -42.11 16.12 38.99
N ALA A 113 -42.34 17.06 38.08
CA ALA A 113 -43.68 17.53 37.76
C ALA A 113 -44.58 16.44 37.15
N VAL A 114 -44.01 15.56 36.29
CA VAL A 114 -44.70 14.37 35.80
C VAL A 114 -45.13 13.45 36.90
N LYS A 115 -44.24 13.11 37.87
CA LYS A 115 -44.56 12.26 39.02
C LYS A 115 -45.64 12.85 39.88
N GLU A 116 -45.61 14.16 40.13
CA GLU A 116 -46.66 14.85 40.92
C GLU A 116 -48.01 14.84 40.22
N ALA A 117 -48.03 15.01 38.86
CA ALA A 117 -49.24 14.91 38.07
C ALA A 117 -49.81 13.48 38.03
N GLU A 118 -48.96 12.47 37.94
CA GLU A 118 -49.30 11.04 38.00
C GLU A 118 -49.94 10.67 39.32
N ALA A 119 -49.38 11.18 40.43
CA ALA A 119 -49.92 10.93 41.79
C ALA A 119 -51.31 11.53 42.02
N LYS A 120 -51.67 12.56 41.23
CA LYS A 120 -53.03 13.22 41.27
C LYS A 120 -54.02 12.66 40.25
N ALA A 121 -53.57 11.78 39.36
CA ALA A 121 -54.42 11.17 38.31
C ALA A 121 -55.33 10.08 38.90
N THR A 122 -56.52 9.89 38.31
CA THR A 122 -57.47 8.83 38.71
C THR A 122 -56.97 7.44 38.25
N PRO A 123 -57.47 6.32 38.90
CA PRO A 123 -56.98 4.97 38.60
C PRO A 123 -57.07 4.54 37.13
N ASP A 124 -58.00 5.09 36.36
CA ASP A 124 -58.18 4.76 34.93
C ASP A 124 -57.08 5.38 34.07
N GLN A 125 -56.58 6.54 34.45
CA GLN A 125 -55.44 7.19 33.80
C GLN A 125 -54.08 6.55 34.16
N SER A 126 -54.03 5.78 35.25
CA SER A 126 -52.78 5.10 35.72
C SER A 126 -52.29 4.03 34.74
N GLN A 127 -53.13 3.41 33.93
CA GLN A 127 -52.71 2.42 32.93
C GLN A 127 -52.07 3.09 31.68
N GLU A 128 -52.66 4.17 31.21
CA GLU A 128 -52.08 4.96 30.11
C GLU A 128 -50.75 5.58 30.48
N ILE A 129 -50.59 6.01 31.75
CA ILE A 129 -49.37 6.52 32.36
C ILE A 129 -48.28 5.46 32.36
N LYS A 130 -48.58 4.22 32.82
CA LYS A 130 -47.62 3.11 32.83
C LYS A 130 -47.16 2.71 31.42
N GLN A 131 -48.05 2.79 30.45
CA GLN A 131 -47.72 2.48 29.07
C GLN A 131 -46.77 3.54 28.47
N ALA A 132 -47.08 4.82 28.69
CA ALA A 132 -46.20 5.92 28.24
C ALA A 132 -44.85 5.96 28.97
N GLN A 133 -44.77 5.52 30.21
CA GLN A 133 -43.48 5.32 30.95
C GLN A 133 -42.65 4.24 30.28
N LYS A 134 -43.25 3.12 29.88
CA LYS A 134 -42.56 2.03 29.18
C LYS A 134 -42.04 2.44 27.79
N GLU A 135 -42.80 3.25 27.05
CA GLU A 135 -42.38 3.82 25.76
C GLU A 135 -41.26 4.84 25.92
N LEU A 136 -41.29 5.64 26.99
CA LEU A 136 -40.24 6.58 27.35
C LEU A 136 -38.91 5.85 27.68
N GLU A 137 -39.00 4.80 28.49
CA GLU A 137 -37.85 3.96 28.86
C GLU A 137 -37.23 3.27 27.63
N ALA A 138 -38.06 2.79 26.70
CA ALA A 138 -37.61 2.25 25.41
C ALA A 138 -36.94 3.32 24.52
N SER A 139 -37.44 4.57 24.56
CA SER A 139 -36.84 5.70 23.83
C SER A 139 -35.48 6.13 24.42
N MET A 140 -35.36 6.10 25.75
CA MET A 140 -34.10 6.37 26.46
C MET A 140 -33.05 5.32 26.13
N ASN A 141 -33.40 4.03 26.17
CA ASN A 141 -32.50 2.93 25.82
C ASN A 141 -32.05 2.98 24.35
N LYS A 142 -32.95 3.44 23.46
CA LYS A 142 -32.59 3.66 22.06
C LYS A 142 -31.65 4.85 21.85
N SER A 143 -31.79 5.90 22.67
CA SER A 143 -30.86 7.05 22.64
C SER A 143 -29.49 6.67 23.18
N GLU A 144 -29.45 5.80 24.19
CA GLU A 144 -28.22 5.26 24.76
C GLU A 144 -27.49 4.35 23.76
N SER A 145 -28.20 3.51 23.00
CA SER A 145 -27.62 2.70 21.94
C SER A 145 -27.08 3.54 20.77
N LEU A 146 -27.73 4.64 20.43
CA LEU A 146 -27.26 5.60 19.41
C LEU A 146 -26.01 6.37 19.88
N LEU A 147 -25.90 6.60 21.19
CA LEU A 147 -24.69 7.20 21.80
C LEU A 147 -23.49 6.24 21.71
N GLU A 148 -23.73 4.95 21.89
CA GLU A 148 -22.73 3.89 21.76
C GLU A 148 -22.28 3.72 20.29
N GLU A 149 -23.18 3.83 19.32
CA GLU A 149 -22.87 3.86 17.89
C GLU A 149 -22.10 5.13 17.48
N ALA A 150 -22.41 6.29 18.05
CA ALA A 150 -21.70 7.55 17.81
C ALA A 150 -20.28 7.51 18.40
N GLN A 151 -20.06 6.85 19.53
CA GLN A 151 -18.73 6.60 20.08
C GLN A 151 -17.88 5.67 19.20
N ASN A 152 -18.52 4.87 18.35
CA ASN A 152 -17.86 3.95 17.41
C ASN A 152 -17.46 4.59 16.06
N GLY A 153 -17.69 5.89 15.86
CA GLY A 153 -17.02 6.65 14.79
C GLY A 153 -17.85 6.84 13.50
N ASP A 154 -19.15 6.63 13.50
CA ASP A 154 -19.97 6.59 12.27
C ASP A 154 -20.83 7.86 12.00
N VAL A 155 -20.69 8.96 12.74
CA VAL A 155 -21.50 10.18 12.53
C VAL A 155 -20.62 11.43 12.37
N THR A 156 -20.52 11.87 11.14
CA THR A 156 -19.94 13.16 10.74
C THR A 156 -21.06 14.16 10.43
N SER A 157 -21.49 14.93 11.42
CA SER A 157 -22.23 16.17 11.15
C SER A 157 -22.36 17.07 12.39
N SER A 158 -21.32 17.80 12.66
CA SER A 158 -21.15 18.67 13.81
C SER A 158 -22.13 19.84 13.88
N ASP A 159 -22.44 20.49 12.77
CA ASP A 159 -23.26 21.73 12.78
C ASP A 159 -24.74 21.45 13.03
N LEU A 160 -25.25 20.29 12.61
CA LEU A 160 -26.62 19.86 12.88
C LEU A 160 -26.85 19.48 14.35
N VAL A 161 -25.82 18.95 15.02
CA VAL A 161 -25.87 18.55 16.42
C VAL A 161 -25.88 19.77 17.34
N GLN A 162 -25.05 20.79 17.04
CA GLN A 162 -24.95 22.00 17.85
C GLN A 162 -26.18 22.88 17.78
N SER A 163 -26.73 23.10 16.56
CA SER A 163 -27.96 23.86 16.39
C SER A 163 -29.18 23.11 16.95
N GLY A 164 -29.24 21.79 16.79
CA GLY A 164 -30.29 20.96 17.38
C GLY A 164 -30.26 20.95 18.91
N LEU A 165 -29.08 21.02 19.51
CA LEU A 165 -28.92 21.10 20.97
C LEU A 165 -29.38 22.45 21.54
N GLU A 166 -29.00 23.56 20.93
CA GLU A 166 -29.43 24.88 21.38
C GLU A 166 -30.96 25.03 21.33
N ILE A 167 -31.58 24.52 20.27
CA ILE A 167 -33.05 24.47 20.13
C ILE A 167 -33.66 23.63 21.23
N SER A 168 -33.13 22.42 21.50
CA SER A 168 -33.67 21.50 22.49
C SER A 168 -33.47 22.01 23.93
N LEU A 169 -32.34 22.63 24.21
CA LEU A 169 -32.05 23.24 25.49
C LEU A 169 -32.94 24.47 25.77
N ASN A 170 -33.19 25.29 24.76
CA ASN A 170 -34.09 26.43 24.84
C ASN A 170 -35.55 25.98 25.02
N GLN A 171 -35.96 24.90 24.35
CA GLN A 171 -37.28 24.30 24.56
C GLN A 171 -37.43 23.72 25.98
N ALA A 172 -36.38 23.06 26.53
CA ALA A 172 -36.39 22.53 27.90
C ALA A 172 -36.46 23.69 28.93
N LYS A 173 -35.71 24.78 28.73
CA LYS A 173 -35.78 25.99 29.57
C LYS A 173 -37.13 26.69 29.52
N LEU A 174 -37.76 26.77 28.34
CA LEU A 174 -39.12 27.32 28.19
C LEU A 174 -40.14 26.45 28.90
N ALA A 175 -40.02 25.11 28.80
CA ALA A 175 -40.88 24.15 29.47
C ALA A 175 -40.76 24.29 31.00
N GLN A 176 -39.54 24.42 31.53
CA GLN A 176 -39.28 24.63 32.95
C GLN A 176 -39.91 25.93 33.46
N LYS A 177 -39.80 27.02 32.70
CA LYS A 177 -40.41 28.32 33.03
C LYS A 177 -41.93 28.28 33.06
N SER A 178 -42.57 27.57 32.13
CA SER A 178 -44.01 27.39 32.08
C SER A 178 -44.55 26.50 33.22
N LEU A 179 -43.79 25.48 33.63
CA LEU A 179 -44.14 24.60 34.77
C LEU A 179 -44.21 25.32 36.12
N SER A 180 -43.38 26.34 36.34
CA SER A 180 -43.40 27.12 37.58
C SER A 180 -44.65 27.98 37.77
N GLN A 181 -45.46 28.17 36.74
CA GLN A 181 -46.65 29.05 36.74
C GLN A 181 -47.98 28.28 36.63
N ILE A 182 -47.99 26.95 36.54
CA ILE A 182 -49.19 26.18 36.21
C ILE A 182 -49.58 25.27 37.40
N SER A 183 -50.84 25.38 37.83
CA SER A 183 -51.45 24.40 38.74
C SER A 183 -51.62 23.07 38.02
N LEU A 184 -50.88 22.06 38.48
CA LEU A 184 -50.89 20.71 37.87
C LEU A 184 -52.26 20.07 37.94
N THR A 185 -52.92 19.91 36.78
CA THR A 185 -54.20 19.16 36.65
C THR A 185 -53.93 17.85 35.91
N PRO A 186 -54.72 16.77 36.13
CA PRO A 186 -54.55 15.49 35.45
C PRO A 186 -54.59 15.58 33.92
N ASP A 187 -55.28 16.54 33.34
CA ASP A 187 -55.40 16.76 31.89
C ASP A 187 -54.07 17.25 31.23
N MET A 188 -53.12 17.69 32.01
CA MET A 188 -51.83 18.18 31.54
C MET A 188 -50.77 17.09 31.45
N LEU A 189 -51.03 15.88 31.92
CA LEU A 189 -50.09 14.80 31.95
C LEU A 189 -49.50 14.40 30.58
N PRO A 190 -50.27 14.32 29.49
CA PRO A 190 -49.72 14.04 28.15
C PRO A 190 -48.72 15.11 27.70
N GLN A 191 -49.01 16.37 27.97
CA GLN A 191 -48.15 17.49 27.58
C GLN A 191 -46.83 17.50 28.39
N LEU A 192 -46.93 17.21 29.71
CA LEU A 192 -45.74 17.06 30.58
C LEU A 192 -44.86 15.91 30.16
N LYS A 193 -45.42 14.80 29.70
CA LYS A 193 -44.65 13.66 29.17
C LYS A 193 -43.97 13.99 27.87
N GLN A 194 -44.59 14.73 27.00
CA GLN A 194 -43.95 15.22 25.79
C GLN A 194 -42.80 16.15 26.08
N GLN A 195 -42.94 17.06 27.08
CA GLN A 195 -41.86 17.94 27.55
C GLN A 195 -40.72 17.15 28.18
N GLN A 196 -41.06 16.11 28.97
CA GLN A 196 -40.05 15.21 29.56
C GLN A 196 -39.22 14.51 28.47
N GLN A 197 -39.89 14.03 27.43
CA GLN A 197 -39.20 13.40 26.29
C GLN A 197 -38.25 14.38 25.59
N GLN A 198 -38.69 15.65 25.37
CA GLN A 198 -37.83 16.68 24.78
C GLN A 198 -36.65 17.03 25.70
N ALA A 199 -36.86 17.13 26.98
CA ALA A 199 -35.79 17.40 27.95
C ALA A 199 -34.77 16.26 28.01
N ASN A 200 -35.23 15.00 27.95
CA ASN A 200 -34.33 13.85 27.89
C ASN A 200 -33.50 13.81 26.59
N GLN A 201 -34.09 14.20 25.47
CA GLN A 201 -33.35 14.36 24.21
C GLN A 201 -32.29 15.46 24.31
N ALA A 202 -32.58 16.58 24.98
CA ALA A 202 -31.60 17.63 25.24
C ALA A 202 -30.43 17.15 26.10
N VAL A 203 -30.73 16.33 27.13
CA VAL A 203 -29.66 15.69 27.95
C VAL A 203 -28.79 14.79 27.10
N ALA A 204 -29.38 13.89 26.27
CA ALA A 204 -28.62 12.98 25.42
C ALA A 204 -27.71 13.73 24.42
N GLN A 205 -28.24 14.82 23.85
CA GLN A 205 -27.43 15.67 22.95
C GLN A 205 -26.27 16.37 23.69
N ALA A 206 -26.53 16.89 24.89
CA ALA A 206 -25.48 17.50 25.71
C ALA A 206 -24.39 16.50 26.12
N GLU A 207 -24.79 15.26 26.44
CA GLU A 207 -23.85 14.16 26.74
C GLU A 207 -22.98 13.83 25.56
N GLN A 208 -23.55 13.79 24.35
CA GLN A 208 -22.80 13.57 23.11
C GLN A 208 -21.74 14.67 22.87
N ILE A 209 -22.08 15.94 23.14
CA ILE A 209 -21.11 17.04 23.01
C ILE A 209 -19.99 16.90 24.04
N VAL A 210 -20.29 16.60 25.30
CA VAL A 210 -19.26 16.34 26.31
C VAL A 210 -18.40 15.13 25.89
N ALA A 211 -18.98 14.07 25.34
CA ALA A 211 -18.24 12.94 24.84
C ALA A 211 -17.31 13.33 23.68
N SER A 212 -17.74 14.22 22.77
CA SER A 212 -16.93 14.70 21.65
C SER A 212 -15.72 15.56 22.04
N THR A 213 -15.67 16.06 23.28
CA THR A 213 -14.47 16.74 23.81
C THR A 213 -13.35 15.78 24.22
N ARG A 214 -13.63 14.49 24.27
CA ARG A 214 -12.67 13.42 24.61
C ARG A 214 -12.33 12.65 23.36
N LEU A 215 -11.24 13.03 22.69
CA LEU A 215 -10.80 12.38 21.47
C LEU A 215 -10.07 11.08 21.81
N THR A 216 -10.59 9.97 21.32
CA THR A 216 -10.08 8.62 21.59
C THR A 216 -9.53 7.97 20.32
N ALA A 217 -8.69 6.95 20.49
CA ALA A 217 -8.12 6.20 19.37
C ALA A 217 -9.20 5.36 18.67
N PRO A 218 -9.45 5.55 17.36
CA PRO A 218 -10.45 4.78 16.61
C PRO A 218 -9.96 3.36 16.29
N ILE A 219 -8.63 3.19 16.22
CA ILE A 219 -7.94 1.92 15.98
C ILE A 219 -6.83 1.73 17.00
N SER A 220 -6.46 0.48 17.26
CA SER A 220 -5.20 0.18 17.94
C SER A 220 -4.03 0.41 16.97
N GLY A 221 -2.91 0.96 17.46
CA GLY A 221 -1.77 1.28 16.63
C GLY A 221 -0.74 2.14 17.33
N THR A 222 0.04 2.88 16.56
CA THR A 222 1.09 3.77 17.05
C THR A 222 0.79 5.21 16.63
N ILE A 223 1.09 6.16 17.49
CA ILE A 223 0.98 7.59 17.19
C ILE A 223 2.11 7.99 16.22
N ALA A 224 1.75 8.35 15.00
CA ALA A 224 2.72 8.73 13.96
C ALA A 224 3.10 10.20 14.02
N ASP A 225 2.14 11.05 14.35
CA ASP A 225 2.31 12.50 14.43
C ASP A 225 1.41 13.08 15.52
N VAL A 226 1.86 14.17 16.16
CA VAL A 226 1.10 14.97 17.13
C VAL A 226 1.28 16.43 16.79
N SER A 227 0.24 17.03 16.21
CA SER A 227 0.18 18.47 15.90
C SER A 227 -0.60 19.24 16.97
N ALA A 228 -1.28 18.53 17.89
CA ALA A 228 -2.00 19.15 18.99
C ALA A 228 -1.04 19.80 19.99
N VAL A 229 -1.35 21.02 20.39
CA VAL A 229 -0.59 21.79 21.41
C VAL A 229 -1.51 22.13 22.55
N GLU A 230 -1.10 21.84 23.79
CA GLU A 230 -1.87 22.21 24.99
C GLU A 230 -2.08 23.72 25.04
N ASN A 231 -3.28 24.14 25.42
CA ASN A 231 -3.77 25.53 25.37
C ASN A 231 -3.86 26.14 23.96
N GLY A 232 -3.62 25.35 22.91
CA GLY A 232 -3.86 25.75 21.51
C GLY A 232 -5.31 25.53 21.10
N ILE A 233 -5.68 26.04 19.92
CA ILE A 233 -7.02 25.86 19.36
C ILE A 233 -7.00 24.66 18.40
N ALA A 234 -7.81 23.66 18.69
CA ALA A 234 -8.12 22.59 17.77
C ALA A 234 -9.12 23.11 16.71
N ALA A 235 -8.67 23.23 15.47
CA ALA A 235 -9.51 23.68 14.37
C ALA A 235 -10.21 22.47 13.70
N PRO A 236 -11.45 22.63 13.23
CA PRO A 236 -12.16 21.61 12.45
C PRO A 236 -11.36 21.19 11.21
N SER A 237 -11.42 19.91 10.86
CA SER A 237 -10.76 19.32 9.68
C SER A 237 -9.21 19.40 9.68
N THR A 238 -8.59 19.96 10.74
CA THR A 238 -7.14 19.93 10.91
C THR A 238 -6.77 18.73 11.78
N PRO A 239 -5.94 17.80 11.30
CA PRO A 239 -5.49 16.69 12.11
C PRO A 239 -4.73 17.14 13.35
N LEU A 240 -5.18 16.72 14.53
CA LEU A 240 -4.50 16.95 15.80
C LEU A 240 -3.40 15.93 16.04
N MET A 241 -3.57 14.75 15.52
CA MET A 241 -2.61 13.65 15.51
C MET A 241 -3.04 12.59 14.52
N THR A 242 -2.16 11.64 14.27
CA THR A 242 -2.42 10.51 13.37
C THR A 242 -2.08 9.20 14.07
N VAL A 243 -3.02 8.25 14.04
CA VAL A 243 -2.81 6.87 14.50
C VAL A 243 -2.60 5.98 13.28
N ILE A 244 -1.53 5.16 13.29
CA ILE A 244 -1.20 4.23 12.21
C ILE A 244 -1.17 2.79 12.71
N ASP A 245 -1.63 1.86 11.89
CA ASP A 245 -1.42 0.43 12.09
C ASP A 245 -0.09 0.04 11.44
N GLN A 246 0.93 -0.25 12.25
CA GLN A 246 2.25 -0.70 11.79
C GLN A 246 2.37 -2.22 11.66
N SER A 247 1.39 -2.99 12.12
CA SER A 247 1.42 -4.45 12.03
C SER A 247 1.23 -4.94 10.59
N ASN A 248 0.53 -4.15 9.79
CA ASN A 248 0.32 -4.38 8.36
C ASN A 248 0.82 -3.16 7.58
N VAL A 249 1.63 -3.42 6.58
CA VAL A 249 2.22 -2.39 5.71
C VAL A 249 1.94 -2.77 4.26
N ASP A 250 1.55 -1.80 3.47
CA ASP A 250 1.43 -1.93 2.02
C ASP A 250 2.70 -1.39 1.36
N ALA A 251 3.39 -2.21 0.60
CA ALA A 251 4.34 -1.72 -0.39
C ALA A 251 3.53 -1.09 -1.53
N THR A 252 3.66 0.20 -1.71
CA THR A 252 2.88 0.99 -2.67
C THR A 252 3.78 1.50 -3.77
N PHE A 253 3.47 1.13 -5.01
CA PHE A 253 4.23 1.44 -6.21
C PHE A 253 3.44 2.36 -7.11
N GLN A 254 4.15 3.29 -7.75
CA GLN A 254 3.60 4.13 -8.81
C GLN A 254 4.18 3.68 -10.15
N VAL A 255 3.34 3.14 -11.02
CA VAL A 255 3.76 2.52 -12.27
C VAL A 255 3.16 3.22 -13.48
N ASN A 256 3.86 3.19 -14.60
CA ASN A 256 3.38 3.76 -15.86
C ASN A 256 2.41 2.82 -16.59
N SER A 257 1.83 3.29 -17.72
CA SER A 257 0.85 2.55 -18.51
C SER A 257 1.41 1.25 -19.10
N TYR A 258 2.70 1.22 -19.45
CA TYR A 258 3.35 0.01 -19.95
C TYR A 258 3.49 -1.05 -18.86
N GLN A 259 4.03 -0.65 -17.71
CA GLN A 259 4.19 -1.55 -16.57
C GLN A 259 2.83 -2.10 -16.08
N VAL A 260 1.82 -1.22 -15.91
CA VAL A 260 0.51 -1.65 -15.40
C VAL A 260 -0.19 -2.65 -16.32
N SER A 261 0.05 -2.59 -17.63
CA SER A 261 -0.55 -3.54 -18.58
C SER A 261 -0.09 -4.99 -18.36
N GLN A 262 1.08 -5.17 -17.76
CA GLN A 262 1.67 -6.48 -17.47
C GLN A 262 1.33 -6.98 -16.06
N LEU A 263 0.82 -6.10 -15.17
CA LEU A 263 0.57 -6.41 -13.77
C LEU A 263 -0.88 -6.78 -13.53
N LYS A 264 -1.07 -7.82 -12.69
CA LYS A 264 -2.39 -8.29 -12.27
C LYS A 264 -2.41 -8.53 -10.76
N ALA A 265 -3.58 -8.37 -10.17
CA ALA A 265 -3.80 -8.84 -8.81
C ALA A 265 -3.54 -10.36 -8.75
N GLY A 266 -2.77 -10.78 -7.72
CA GLY A 266 -2.32 -12.16 -7.57
C GLY A 266 -0.91 -12.45 -8.08
N ASN A 267 -0.28 -11.57 -8.89
CA ASN A 267 1.13 -11.73 -9.25
C ASN A 267 2.00 -11.82 -7.99
N GLN A 268 2.95 -12.74 -7.99
CA GLN A 268 3.94 -12.82 -6.91
C GLN A 268 4.90 -11.66 -6.98
N ILE A 269 5.28 -11.13 -5.83
CA ILE A 269 6.24 -10.05 -5.69
C ILE A 269 7.19 -10.34 -4.53
N LYS A 270 8.49 -10.24 -4.80
CA LYS A 270 9.52 -10.16 -3.78
C LYS A 270 9.76 -8.71 -3.42
N LEU A 271 9.82 -8.41 -2.15
CA LEU A 271 9.90 -7.05 -1.63
C LEU A 271 11.15 -6.90 -0.77
N THR A 272 11.90 -5.85 -1.02
CA THR A 272 13.00 -5.39 -0.17
C THR A 272 12.74 -3.96 0.27
N PHE A 273 13.20 -3.59 1.46
CA PHE A 273 13.03 -2.25 2.02
C PHE A 273 14.38 -1.72 2.46
N ASP A 274 14.66 -0.45 2.15
CA ASP A 274 15.92 0.18 2.52
C ASP A 274 16.14 0.11 4.04
N GLY A 275 17.31 -0.41 4.44
CA GLY A 275 17.67 -0.59 5.86
C GLY A 275 17.09 -1.84 6.53
N VAL A 276 16.38 -2.70 5.80
CA VAL A 276 15.86 -3.99 6.29
C VAL A 276 16.54 -5.12 5.51
N THR A 277 17.25 -6.01 6.18
CA THR A 277 17.94 -7.13 5.54
C THR A 277 17.02 -8.29 5.17
N GLN A 278 15.84 -8.34 5.75
CA GLN A 278 14.85 -9.39 5.47
C GLN A 278 14.14 -9.11 4.15
N GLU A 279 14.07 -10.11 3.30
CA GLU A 279 13.20 -10.11 2.12
C GLU A 279 11.79 -10.59 2.50
N PHE A 280 10.80 -10.01 1.86
CA PHE A 280 9.40 -10.38 2.03
C PHE A 280 8.84 -10.90 0.72
N THR A 281 8.08 -11.98 0.78
CA THR A 281 7.33 -12.49 -0.36
C THR A 281 5.85 -12.20 -0.15
N SER A 282 5.23 -11.60 -1.14
CA SER A 282 3.81 -11.24 -1.10
C SER A 282 3.17 -11.45 -2.46
N LYS A 283 1.93 -11.00 -2.58
CA LYS A 283 1.20 -10.91 -3.85
C LYS A 283 0.64 -9.52 -4.03
N ILE A 284 0.59 -9.07 -5.26
CA ILE A 284 -0.12 -7.84 -5.60
C ILE A 284 -1.59 -8.01 -5.20
N SER A 285 -2.06 -7.16 -4.30
CA SER A 285 -3.46 -7.16 -3.84
C SER A 285 -4.34 -6.27 -4.70
N THR A 286 -3.78 -5.15 -5.16
CA THR A 286 -4.53 -4.13 -5.88
C THR A 286 -3.70 -3.54 -7.00
N VAL A 287 -4.29 -3.45 -8.18
CA VAL A 287 -3.82 -2.66 -9.32
C VAL A 287 -4.91 -1.63 -9.60
N SER A 288 -4.58 -0.34 -9.50
CA SER A 288 -5.56 0.72 -9.75
C SER A 288 -6.10 0.63 -11.19
N PRO A 289 -7.42 0.69 -11.40
CA PRO A 289 -8.00 0.69 -12.75
C PRO A 289 -7.82 2.03 -13.48
N THR A 290 -7.48 3.10 -12.75
CA THR A 290 -7.32 4.46 -13.28
C THR A 290 -6.01 5.06 -12.83
N ALA A 291 -5.38 5.85 -13.70
CA ALA A 291 -4.22 6.64 -13.34
C ALA A 291 -4.63 7.83 -12.45
N ASN A 292 -3.74 8.24 -11.59
CA ASN A 292 -3.84 9.52 -10.90
C ASN A 292 -3.79 10.66 -11.94
N PRO A 293 -4.78 11.56 -11.99
CA PRO A 293 -4.86 12.59 -13.03
C PRO A 293 -3.72 13.62 -12.98
N GLU A 294 -3.09 13.80 -11.84
CA GLU A 294 -1.98 14.74 -11.66
C GLU A 294 -0.64 14.16 -12.12
N THR A 295 -0.41 12.86 -11.87
CA THR A 295 0.88 12.21 -12.14
C THR A 295 0.87 11.34 -13.39
N GLY A 296 -0.31 10.90 -13.86
CA GLY A 296 -0.46 9.95 -14.95
C GLY A 296 -0.05 8.50 -14.57
N LEU A 297 0.23 8.23 -13.28
CA LEU A 297 0.71 6.95 -12.81
C LEU A 297 -0.42 6.13 -12.17
N PHE A 298 -0.29 4.81 -12.27
CA PHE A 298 -1.19 3.85 -11.63
C PHE A 298 -0.60 3.39 -10.31
N THR A 299 -1.48 3.16 -9.33
CA THR A 299 -1.05 2.66 -8.02
C THR A 299 -1.19 1.15 -7.95
N VAL A 300 -0.10 0.49 -7.54
CA VAL A 300 -0.06 -0.96 -7.27
C VAL A 300 0.29 -1.17 -5.81
N LYS A 301 -0.41 -2.08 -5.13
CA LYS A 301 -0.20 -2.38 -3.72
C LYS A 301 0.07 -3.85 -3.49
N ALA A 302 1.03 -4.12 -2.61
CA ALA A 302 1.34 -5.45 -2.12
C ALA A 302 1.45 -5.42 -0.58
N PRO A 303 0.53 -6.07 0.16
CA PRO A 303 0.54 -6.08 1.61
C PRO A 303 1.63 -7.00 2.15
N ILE A 304 2.24 -6.61 3.26
CA ILE A 304 3.15 -7.45 4.04
C ILE A 304 2.74 -7.47 5.51
N GLU A 305 2.94 -8.60 6.16
CA GLU A 305 2.86 -8.70 7.61
C GLU A 305 4.16 -8.18 8.22
N ASN A 306 4.05 -7.12 9.00
CA ASN A 306 5.17 -6.45 9.65
C ASN A 306 5.19 -6.72 11.16
N ALA A 307 5.07 -8.01 11.54
CA ALA A 307 4.92 -8.45 12.93
C ALA A 307 6.03 -7.93 13.88
N LYS A 308 7.23 -7.68 13.35
CA LYS A 308 8.36 -7.13 14.12
C LYS A 308 8.49 -5.61 14.01
N SER A 309 7.58 -4.93 13.31
CA SER A 309 7.62 -3.48 13.07
C SER A 309 8.96 -2.97 12.51
N GLN A 310 9.64 -3.79 11.71
CA GLN A 310 10.93 -3.45 11.11
C GLN A 310 10.77 -2.49 9.93
N VAL A 311 9.69 -2.66 9.16
CA VAL A 311 9.35 -1.77 8.05
C VAL A 311 8.52 -0.60 8.58
N LYS A 312 9.00 0.61 8.34
CA LYS A 312 8.30 1.84 8.75
C LYS A 312 7.73 2.54 7.54
N GLY A 313 6.61 3.23 7.73
CA GLY A 313 6.04 4.09 6.70
C GLY A 313 7.06 5.10 6.17
N GLY A 314 7.11 5.27 4.85
CA GLY A 314 8.07 6.13 4.16
C GLY A 314 9.37 5.45 3.74
N MET A 315 9.66 4.23 4.19
CA MET A 315 10.83 3.49 3.70
C MET A 315 10.67 3.18 2.22
N LYS A 316 11.76 3.34 1.46
CA LYS A 316 11.79 2.96 0.05
C LYS A 316 11.61 1.45 -0.07
N ALA A 317 10.75 1.04 -0.99
CA ALA A 317 10.45 -0.33 -1.32
C ALA A 317 10.89 -0.63 -2.75
N THR A 318 11.57 -1.75 -2.94
CA THR A 318 11.83 -2.32 -4.26
C THR A 318 11.06 -3.63 -4.35
N GLY A 319 10.32 -3.81 -5.43
CA GLY A 319 9.51 -4.99 -5.68
C GLY A 319 9.89 -5.66 -6.98
N GLU A 320 10.30 -6.92 -6.94
CA GLU A 320 10.49 -7.75 -8.11
C GLU A 320 9.23 -8.58 -8.36
N VAL A 321 8.49 -8.24 -9.40
CA VAL A 321 7.21 -8.88 -9.74
C VAL A 321 7.42 -9.94 -10.80
N THR A 322 6.96 -11.15 -10.54
CA THR A 322 6.85 -12.19 -11.56
C THR A 322 5.65 -11.90 -12.47
N ILE A 323 5.95 -11.58 -13.74
CA ILE A 323 4.93 -11.30 -14.76
C ILE A 323 4.44 -12.61 -15.37
N ASP A 324 5.38 -13.48 -15.74
CA ASP A 324 5.11 -14.76 -16.38
C ASP A 324 6.19 -15.77 -15.98
N SER A 325 5.85 -17.04 -16.00
CA SER A 325 6.79 -18.12 -15.68
C SER A 325 6.44 -19.39 -16.41
N LEU A 326 7.48 -20.11 -16.83
CA LEU A 326 7.37 -21.41 -17.47
C LEU A 326 8.27 -22.40 -16.74
N SER A 327 7.67 -23.40 -16.12
CA SER A 327 8.42 -24.43 -15.38
C SER A 327 8.87 -25.57 -16.28
N ASP A 328 10.01 -26.21 -15.90
CA ASP A 328 10.61 -27.38 -16.58
C ASP A 328 10.87 -27.15 -18.09
N ALA A 329 11.20 -25.90 -18.47
CA ALA A 329 11.48 -25.54 -19.84
C ALA A 329 12.91 -25.95 -20.24
N LEU A 330 13.08 -26.44 -21.46
CA LEU A 330 14.40 -26.66 -22.06
C LEU A 330 14.98 -25.28 -22.41
N VAL A 331 16.07 -24.88 -21.78
CA VAL A 331 16.60 -23.51 -21.86
C VAL A 331 18.02 -23.47 -22.43
N ILE A 332 18.29 -22.40 -23.15
CA ILE A 332 19.62 -22.06 -23.65
C ILE A 332 19.93 -20.58 -23.37
N PRO A 333 21.19 -20.22 -23.11
CA PRO A 333 21.57 -18.82 -22.99
C PRO A 333 21.40 -18.07 -24.33
N SER A 334 21.02 -16.80 -24.28
CA SER A 334 20.85 -15.95 -25.46
C SER A 334 22.12 -15.87 -26.33
N SER A 335 23.30 -15.98 -25.69
CA SER A 335 24.59 -15.98 -26.34
C SER A 335 24.80 -17.16 -27.33
N ALA A 336 24.11 -18.28 -27.15
CA ALA A 336 24.22 -19.45 -28.00
C ALA A 336 23.47 -19.28 -29.35
N ILE A 337 22.50 -18.38 -29.42
CA ILE A 337 21.59 -18.25 -30.56
C ILE A 337 22.27 -17.47 -31.70
N SER A 338 22.11 -17.96 -32.92
CA SER A 338 22.44 -17.27 -34.14
C SER A 338 21.23 -17.26 -35.06
N TYR A 339 21.20 -16.33 -36.00
CA TYR A 339 20.12 -16.19 -36.97
C TYR A 339 20.67 -16.29 -38.40
N ASP A 340 19.95 -17.03 -39.24
CA ASP A 340 20.15 -17.09 -40.69
C ASP A 340 18.84 -16.60 -41.29
N GLU A 341 18.84 -15.38 -41.86
CA GLU A 341 17.63 -14.64 -42.18
C GLU A 341 16.68 -14.56 -41.00
N GLU A 342 15.52 -15.24 -41.02
CA GLU A 342 14.54 -15.31 -39.94
C GLU A 342 14.61 -16.59 -39.10
N GLN A 343 15.48 -17.55 -39.48
CA GLN A 343 15.59 -18.85 -38.82
C GLN A 343 16.64 -18.82 -37.73
N ALA A 344 16.23 -19.07 -36.49
CA ALA A 344 17.14 -19.25 -35.34
C ALA A 344 17.84 -20.62 -35.45
N TYR A 345 19.12 -20.66 -35.13
CA TYR A 345 19.90 -21.88 -35.07
C TYR A 345 20.96 -21.81 -33.97
N VAL A 346 21.48 -22.96 -33.56
CA VAL A 346 22.65 -23.11 -32.69
C VAL A 346 23.65 -24.06 -33.30
N TYR A 347 24.88 -24.04 -32.80
CA TYR A 347 25.84 -25.11 -33.10
C TYR A 347 25.90 -26.11 -31.98
N ILE A 348 25.53 -27.37 -32.25
CA ILE A 348 25.69 -28.51 -31.33
C ILE A 348 27.08 -29.08 -31.53
N VAL A 349 27.80 -29.37 -30.46
CA VAL A 349 29.09 -30.01 -30.49
C VAL A 349 28.96 -31.53 -30.39
N ASN A 350 29.05 -32.22 -31.50
CA ASN A 350 29.08 -33.69 -31.57
C ASN A 350 30.53 -34.19 -31.67
N GLY A 351 31.06 -34.64 -30.52
CA GLY A 351 32.47 -35.02 -30.40
C GLY A 351 33.39 -33.82 -30.57
N LYS A 352 34.00 -33.67 -31.75
CA LYS A 352 34.86 -32.53 -32.11
C LYS A 352 34.27 -31.64 -33.21
N LYS A 353 33.06 -31.91 -33.68
CA LYS A 353 32.44 -31.18 -34.79
C LYS A 353 31.29 -30.31 -34.34
N ALA A 354 31.25 -29.09 -34.82
CA ALA A 354 30.11 -28.20 -34.69
C ALA A 354 29.09 -28.48 -35.78
N VAL A 355 27.83 -28.75 -35.40
CA VAL A 355 26.73 -29.02 -36.32
C VAL A 355 25.70 -27.92 -36.21
N LYS A 356 25.44 -27.19 -37.30
CA LYS A 356 24.41 -26.17 -37.40
C LYS A 356 23.03 -26.81 -37.26
N THR A 357 22.31 -26.51 -36.22
CA THR A 357 21.01 -27.10 -35.93
C THR A 357 19.95 -26.00 -35.83
N PRO A 358 18.93 -26.00 -36.71
CA PRO A 358 17.83 -25.07 -36.60
C PRO A 358 17.02 -25.36 -35.37
N ILE A 359 16.53 -24.28 -34.72
CA ILE A 359 15.75 -24.37 -33.47
C ILE A 359 14.48 -23.53 -33.59
N THR A 360 13.49 -23.92 -32.82
CA THR A 360 12.28 -23.12 -32.58
C THR A 360 12.31 -22.56 -31.16
N LEU A 361 12.33 -21.22 -31.09
CA LEU A 361 12.33 -20.52 -29.81
C LEU A 361 10.91 -20.29 -29.30
N GLY A 362 10.75 -20.31 -27.99
CA GLY A 362 9.49 -20.04 -27.28
C GLY A 362 9.62 -18.86 -26.32
N PHE A 363 9.23 -19.08 -25.08
CA PHE A 363 9.31 -18.09 -24.02
C PHE A 363 10.77 -17.65 -23.76
N ALA A 364 10.96 -16.36 -23.42
CA ALA A 364 12.28 -15.80 -23.16
C ALA A 364 12.25 -14.87 -21.96
N ASN A 365 13.38 -14.79 -21.28
CA ASN A 365 13.71 -13.69 -20.37
C ASN A 365 14.97 -12.95 -20.89
N ASP A 366 15.55 -12.09 -20.06
CA ASP A 366 16.71 -11.27 -20.48
C ASP A 366 17.95 -12.11 -20.86
N ASP A 367 18.14 -13.26 -20.22
CA ASP A 367 19.36 -14.07 -20.32
C ASP A 367 19.17 -15.36 -21.11
N GLN A 368 17.98 -15.92 -21.12
CA GLN A 368 17.70 -17.28 -21.59
C GLN A 368 16.46 -17.36 -22.48
N TYR A 369 16.47 -18.35 -23.36
CA TYR A 369 15.36 -18.69 -24.26
C TYR A 369 14.92 -20.12 -24.05
N GLN A 370 13.60 -20.33 -24.01
CA GLN A 370 13.05 -21.66 -24.18
C GLN A 370 13.29 -22.18 -25.59
N VAL A 371 13.68 -23.44 -25.72
CA VAL A 371 13.68 -24.17 -26.98
C VAL A 371 12.49 -25.11 -27.01
N VAL A 372 11.59 -24.87 -27.98
CA VAL A 372 10.38 -25.68 -28.19
C VAL A 372 10.71 -26.92 -29.02
N ASP A 373 11.60 -26.78 -30.01
CA ASP A 373 12.01 -27.84 -30.93
C ASP A 373 13.45 -27.63 -31.42
N GLY A 374 14.10 -28.74 -31.75
CA GLY A 374 15.46 -28.75 -32.34
C GLY A 374 16.58 -29.19 -31.41
N LEU A 375 16.37 -29.22 -30.08
CA LEU A 375 17.37 -29.64 -29.09
C LEU A 375 16.81 -30.67 -28.09
N LYS A 376 17.74 -31.35 -27.43
CA LYS A 376 17.44 -32.25 -26.30
C LYS A 376 18.22 -31.82 -25.06
N ALA A 377 17.73 -32.26 -23.91
CA ALA A 377 18.50 -32.09 -22.66
C ALA A 377 19.87 -32.77 -22.81
N ASP A 378 20.89 -32.16 -22.21
CA ASP A 378 22.31 -32.55 -22.23
C ASP A 378 23.01 -32.33 -23.57
N ASP A 379 22.37 -31.82 -24.63
CA ASP A 379 23.08 -31.37 -25.82
C ASP A 379 24.11 -30.29 -25.42
N VAL A 380 25.29 -30.34 -26.04
CA VAL A 380 26.35 -29.35 -25.80
C VAL A 380 26.34 -28.34 -26.94
N ILE A 381 26.05 -27.10 -26.63
CA ILE A 381 25.91 -26.01 -27.61
C ILE A 381 27.01 -24.98 -27.46
N VAL A 382 27.41 -24.33 -28.56
CA VAL A 382 28.41 -23.26 -28.58
C VAL A 382 27.78 -21.96 -28.10
N THR A 383 28.42 -21.29 -27.13
CA THR A 383 27.96 -20.01 -26.55
C THR A 383 28.83 -18.85 -27.01
N ASP A 384 30.13 -19.09 -27.23
CA ASP A 384 31.08 -18.10 -27.73
C ASP A 384 32.02 -18.69 -28.81
N GLY A 385 32.55 -17.88 -29.69
CA GLY A 385 33.37 -18.30 -30.85
C GLY A 385 32.58 -18.78 -32.06
N LYS A 386 31.24 -18.66 -32.05
CA LYS A 386 30.33 -19.10 -33.11
C LYS A 386 30.58 -18.42 -34.47
N ASP A 387 31.12 -17.19 -34.48
CA ASP A 387 31.43 -16.42 -35.70
C ASP A 387 32.65 -16.97 -36.45
N GLN A 388 33.44 -17.84 -35.81
CA GLN A 388 34.64 -18.44 -36.36
C GLN A 388 34.41 -19.84 -36.92
N ILE A 389 33.20 -20.36 -36.82
CA ILE A 389 32.87 -21.74 -37.18
C ILE A 389 31.78 -21.80 -38.25
N GLN A 390 31.82 -22.87 -39.03
CA GLN A 390 30.79 -23.22 -40.03
C GLN A 390 30.29 -24.63 -39.75
N ASP A 391 29.19 -24.98 -40.37
CA ASP A 391 28.63 -26.33 -40.24
C ASP A 391 29.65 -27.40 -40.58
N GLY A 392 29.83 -28.38 -39.68
CA GLY A 392 30.79 -29.46 -39.82
C GLY A 392 32.22 -29.17 -39.44
N ASN A 393 32.59 -27.92 -39.08
CA ASN A 393 33.96 -27.59 -38.66
C ASN A 393 34.37 -28.34 -37.39
N GLU A 394 35.66 -28.73 -37.34
CA GLU A 394 36.25 -29.18 -36.09
C GLU A 394 36.39 -28.00 -35.12
N VAL A 395 36.06 -28.23 -33.84
CA VAL A 395 36.17 -27.23 -32.79
C VAL A 395 36.86 -27.83 -31.57
N LYS A 396 37.54 -26.98 -30.82
CA LYS A 396 38.13 -27.28 -29.53
C LYS A 396 37.38 -26.57 -28.44
N GLN A 397 36.80 -27.34 -27.51
CA GLN A 397 36.13 -26.76 -26.36
C GLN A 397 37.15 -26.13 -25.40
N ARG A 398 36.89 -24.87 -24.99
CA ARG A 398 37.59 -24.27 -23.87
C ARG A 398 37.03 -24.94 -22.60
N ALA A 399 37.90 -25.46 -21.71
CA ALA A 399 37.46 -25.94 -20.42
C ALA A 399 36.83 -24.74 -19.67
N SER A 400 35.56 -24.86 -19.29
CA SER A 400 34.91 -23.86 -18.45
C SER A 400 35.63 -23.85 -17.09
N GLU A 401 36.30 -22.77 -16.74
CA GLU A 401 36.66 -22.50 -15.36
C GLU A 401 35.33 -22.37 -14.61
N LYS A 402 35.07 -23.31 -13.70
CA LYS A 402 34.02 -23.18 -12.69
C LYS A 402 34.29 -21.89 -11.93
N GLN A 403 33.45 -20.89 -12.10
CA GLN A 403 33.33 -19.87 -11.09
C GLN A 403 32.64 -20.53 -9.87
N ASP A 404 33.49 -21.04 -8.96
CA ASP A 404 33.09 -21.27 -7.59
C ASP A 404 32.91 -19.88 -6.95
N GLU A 405 31.73 -19.30 -7.07
CA GLU A 405 31.30 -18.24 -6.17
C GLU A 405 31.01 -18.86 -4.81
N ASN A 406 32.05 -18.82 -3.99
CA ASN A 406 31.97 -19.03 -2.58
C ASN A 406 32.14 -17.66 -1.91
N SER A 407 31.07 -17.06 -1.40
CA SER A 407 31.03 -16.27 -0.16
C SER A 407 29.66 -15.60 0.01
#